data_51cda529f52b4e80e06508f0a83f9f7a
#
_entry.id   51cda529f52b4e80e06508f0a83f9f7a
#
_cell.length_a   1.000
_cell.length_b   1.000
_cell.length_c   1.000
_cell.angle_alpha   90.00
_cell.angle_beta   90.00
_cell.angle_gamma   90.00
#
_symmetry.space_group_name_H-M   'P 1'
#
loop_
_entity.id
_entity.type
_entity.pdbx_description
1 polymer ?
#
loop_
_entity_poly.entity_id
_entity_poly.type
_entity_poly.pdbx_seq_one_letter_code
_entity_poly.pdbx_strand_id
1 'polypeptide(L)'
;MSLQSSKPIMVQSAAYFERKGKFDKAVSLFMRGGNKKKAMDLAMRHKIPIDDFPTEAVADNPDDHETMQSSVQFLLQNKQYEKAVEVMVQLGNFKDALEMAEKHNFSLKEEFAMKLIPPMPANPNDALKTKERKDIALRLAKLSKKQGDFILGAKLYTISNEKIKGMKCLLKSADVKQVISFA
;
A
#
# COMPACT_ATOMS: atom_id res chain seq x y z
N MET A 1 -28.02 0.88 -25.22
CA MET A 1 -28.55 0.49 -23.88
C MET A 1 -27.65 -0.58 -23.32
N SER A 2 -26.67 -0.24 -22.47
CA SER A 2 -25.83 -1.24 -21.80
C SER A 2 -26.66 -1.84 -20.66
N LEU A 3 -26.97 -3.13 -20.77
CA LEU A 3 -27.54 -3.93 -19.68
C LEU A 3 -26.48 -4.04 -18.56
N GLN A 4 -26.42 -3.05 -17.71
CA GLN A 4 -25.71 -3.18 -16.44
C GLN A 4 -26.51 -4.18 -15.59
N SER A 5 -26.12 -5.44 -15.64
CA SER A 5 -26.68 -6.48 -14.76
C SER A 5 -26.52 -5.99 -13.31
N SER A 6 -27.62 -5.99 -12.54
CA SER A 6 -27.57 -5.56 -11.14
C SER A 6 -26.60 -6.44 -10.35
N LYS A 7 -25.91 -5.85 -9.36
CA LYS A 7 -24.94 -6.56 -8.50
C LYS A 7 -25.46 -7.94 -8.01
N PRO A 8 -26.73 -8.07 -7.54
CA PRO A 8 -27.26 -9.38 -7.13
C PRO A 8 -27.31 -10.44 -8.25
N ILE A 9 -27.64 -10.04 -9.47
CA ILE A 9 -27.67 -10.96 -10.62
C ILE A 9 -26.26 -11.45 -10.95
N MET A 10 -25.26 -10.57 -10.87
CA MET A 10 -23.85 -10.95 -11.08
C MET A 10 -23.39 -11.97 -10.05
N VAL A 11 -23.75 -11.81 -8.77
CA VAL A 11 -23.40 -12.76 -7.69
C VAL A 11 -24.08 -14.11 -7.90
N GLN A 12 -25.36 -14.13 -8.30
CA GLN A 12 -26.07 -15.38 -8.61
C GLN A 12 -25.45 -16.09 -9.80
N SER A 13 -25.12 -15.35 -10.87
CA SER A 13 -24.45 -15.90 -12.05
C SER A 13 -23.05 -16.43 -11.70
N ALA A 14 -22.32 -15.74 -10.83
CA ALA A 14 -21.03 -16.19 -10.34
C ALA A 14 -21.13 -17.53 -9.60
N ALA A 15 -22.12 -17.68 -8.71
CA ALA A 15 -22.38 -18.94 -7.99
C ALA A 15 -22.76 -20.09 -8.94
N TYR A 16 -23.46 -19.80 -10.03
CA TYR A 16 -23.74 -20.80 -11.07
C TYR A 16 -22.45 -21.25 -11.77
N PHE A 17 -21.57 -20.33 -12.18
CA PHE A 17 -20.30 -20.67 -12.83
C PHE A 17 -19.35 -21.40 -11.90
N GLU A 18 -19.33 -21.06 -10.61
CA GLU A 18 -18.57 -21.78 -9.58
C GLU A 18 -18.99 -23.26 -9.52
N ARG A 19 -20.31 -23.55 -9.46
CA ARG A 19 -20.84 -24.93 -9.48
C ARG A 19 -20.50 -25.68 -10.76
N LYS A 20 -20.35 -25.00 -11.88
CA LYS A 20 -19.97 -25.57 -13.18
C LYS A 20 -18.44 -25.70 -13.35
N GLY A 21 -17.65 -25.41 -12.34
CA GLY A 21 -16.18 -25.48 -12.41
C GLY A 21 -15.53 -24.40 -13.28
N LYS A 22 -16.29 -23.39 -13.72
CA LYS A 22 -15.78 -22.27 -14.54
C LYS A 22 -15.33 -21.12 -13.61
N PHE A 23 -14.25 -21.37 -12.89
CA PHE A 23 -13.81 -20.50 -11.81
C PHE A 23 -13.38 -19.11 -12.28
N ASP A 24 -12.72 -18.97 -13.44
CA ASP A 24 -12.32 -17.66 -14.00
C ASP A 24 -13.53 -16.73 -14.17
N LYS A 25 -14.63 -17.27 -14.74
CA LYS A 25 -15.87 -16.51 -14.93
C LYS A 25 -16.55 -16.20 -13.61
N ALA A 26 -16.51 -17.14 -12.66
CA ALA A 26 -17.07 -16.95 -11.33
C ALA A 26 -16.33 -15.83 -10.57
N VAL A 27 -14.99 -15.85 -10.57
CA VAL A 27 -14.15 -14.80 -9.95
C VAL A 27 -14.46 -13.43 -10.53
N SER A 28 -14.46 -13.31 -11.86
CA SER A 28 -14.77 -12.06 -12.56
C SER A 28 -16.15 -11.50 -12.21
N LEU A 29 -17.17 -12.36 -12.12
CA LEU A 29 -18.53 -11.98 -11.79
C LEU A 29 -18.69 -11.65 -10.29
N PHE A 30 -18.03 -12.39 -9.38
CA PHE A 30 -18.02 -12.04 -7.96
C PHE A 30 -17.34 -10.68 -7.71
N MET A 31 -16.24 -10.38 -8.40
CA MET A 31 -15.58 -9.07 -8.33
C MET A 31 -16.53 -7.95 -8.76
N ARG A 32 -17.13 -8.08 -9.93
CA ARG A 32 -18.10 -7.08 -10.47
C ARG A 32 -19.36 -6.97 -9.62
N GLY A 33 -19.81 -8.08 -9.03
CA GLY A 33 -20.96 -8.15 -8.13
C GLY A 33 -20.70 -7.56 -6.74
N GLY A 34 -19.46 -7.19 -6.43
CA GLY A 34 -19.06 -6.62 -5.12
C GLY A 34 -18.75 -7.67 -4.04
N ASN A 35 -18.83 -8.98 -4.37
CA ASN A 35 -18.44 -10.03 -3.43
C ASN A 35 -16.93 -10.35 -3.54
N LYS A 36 -16.11 -9.37 -3.18
CA LYS A 36 -14.66 -9.38 -3.37
C LYS A 36 -13.98 -10.48 -2.56
N LYS A 37 -14.38 -10.68 -1.30
CA LYS A 37 -13.84 -11.73 -0.44
C LYS A 37 -13.99 -13.11 -1.09
N LYS A 38 -15.20 -13.44 -1.55
CA LYS A 38 -15.44 -14.74 -2.21
C LYS A 38 -14.68 -14.88 -3.53
N ALA A 39 -14.54 -13.79 -4.29
CA ALA A 39 -13.74 -13.78 -5.51
C ALA A 39 -12.28 -14.10 -5.22
N MET A 40 -11.69 -13.45 -4.19
CA MET A 40 -10.31 -13.68 -3.78
C MET A 40 -10.09 -15.11 -3.27
N ASP A 41 -10.96 -15.60 -2.39
CA ASP A 41 -10.88 -16.97 -1.88
C ASP A 41 -10.90 -18.01 -3.02
N LEU A 42 -11.79 -17.80 -3.99
CA LEU A 42 -11.90 -18.68 -5.14
C LEU A 42 -10.66 -18.59 -6.03
N ALA A 43 -10.15 -17.39 -6.27
CA ALA A 43 -8.94 -17.16 -7.07
C ALA A 43 -7.70 -17.77 -6.40
N MET A 44 -7.56 -17.64 -5.08
CA MET A 44 -6.47 -18.26 -4.33
C MET A 44 -6.52 -19.79 -4.41
N ARG A 45 -7.69 -20.40 -4.20
CA ARG A 45 -7.86 -21.87 -4.25
C ARG A 45 -7.53 -22.46 -5.62
N HIS A 46 -7.88 -21.76 -6.69
CA HIS A 46 -7.71 -22.24 -8.06
C HIS A 46 -6.54 -21.60 -8.81
N LYS A 47 -5.71 -20.80 -8.11
CA LYS A 47 -4.52 -20.11 -8.65
C LYS A 47 -4.83 -19.27 -9.89
N ILE A 48 -5.97 -18.60 -9.88
CA ILE A 48 -6.43 -17.74 -10.99
C ILE A 48 -5.76 -16.38 -10.83
N PRO A 49 -4.96 -15.92 -11.82
CA PRO A 49 -4.40 -14.58 -11.79
C PRO A 49 -5.53 -13.55 -11.93
N ILE A 50 -5.51 -12.51 -11.12
CA ILE A 50 -6.34 -11.32 -11.29
C ILE A 50 -5.37 -10.19 -11.62
N ASP A 51 -5.22 -9.89 -12.92
CA ASP A 51 -4.25 -8.91 -13.41
C ASP A 51 -4.60 -7.48 -12.96
N ASP A 52 -5.88 -7.20 -12.81
CA ASP A 52 -6.40 -5.86 -12.47
C ASP A 52 -7.19 -5.92 -11.17
N PHE A 53 -6.46 -6.16 -10.07
CA PHE A 53 -7.07 -6.10 -8.74
C PHE A 53 -7.27 -4.62 -8.38
N PRO A 54 -8.53 -4.16 -8.27
CA PRO A 54 -8.80 -2.78 -7.92
C PRO A 54 -8.46 -2.55 -6.44
N THR A 55 -7.30 -1.99 -6.15
CA THR A 55 -6.92 -1.60 -4.78
C THR A 55 -7.88 -0.56 -4.20
N GLU A 56 -8.41 0.31 -5.05
CA GLU A 56 -9.46 1.26 -4.69
C GLU A 56 -10.75 0.57 -4.24
N ALA A 57 -11.03 -0.59 -4.80
CA ALA A 57 -12.21 -1.36 -4.47
C ALA A 57 -12.14 -2.05 -3.10
N VAL A 58 -10.94 -2.14 -2.48
CA VAL A 58 -10.78 -2.58 -1.10
C VAL A 58 -11.17 -1.45 -0.14
N ALA A 59 -11.03 -0.19 -0.59
CA ALA A 59 -11.38 1.01 0.17
C ALA A 59 -12.90 1.31 0.24
N ASP A 60 -13.75 0.57 -0.48
CA ASP A 60 -15.21 0.81 -0.45
C ASP A 60 -15.82 0.56 0.95
N ASN A 61 -15.13 -0.19 1.80
CA ASN A 61 -15.50 -0.37 3.20
C ASN A 61 -14.24 -0.46 4.07
N PRO A 62 -13.71 0.67 4.56
CA PRO A 62 -12.49 0.72 5.35
C PRO A 62 -12.58 -0.04 6.68
N ASP A 63 -13.80 -0.37 7.14
CA ASP A 63 -14.03 -1.13 8.37
C ASP A 63 -13.95 -2.66 8.16
N ASP A 64 -13.88 -3.14 6.91
CA ASP A 64 -13.75 -4.57 6.62
C ASP A 64 -12.28 -5.02 6.61
N HIS A 65 -11.68 -4.99 7.80
CA HIS A 65 -10.29 -5.42 8.00
C HIS A 65 -10.02 -6.85 7.52
N GLU A 66 -11.00 -7.75 7.61
CA GLU A 66 -10.84 -9.14 7.19
C GLU A 66 -10.69 -9.26 5.66
N THR A 67 -11.52 -8.54 4.91
CA THR A 67 -11.40 -8.48 3.45
C THR A 67 -10.09 -7.83 3.02
N MET A 68 -9.66 -6.78 3.71
CA MET A 68 -8.37 -6.12 3.44
C MET A 68 -7.19 -7.04 3.69
N GLN A 69 -7.17 -7.80 4.80
CA GLN A 69 -6.12 -8.77 5.09
C GLN A 69 -6.08 -9.91 4.04
N SER A 70 -7.25 -10.42 3.65
CA SER A 70 -7.35 -11.42 2.57
C SER A 70 -6.82 -10.87 1.24
N SER A 71 -7.04 -9.58 0.97
CA SER A 71 -6.51 -8.88 -0.21
C SER A 71 -5.00 -8.81 -0.20
N VAL A 72 -4.40 -8.48 0.95
CA VAL A 72 -2.93 -8.48 1.11
C VAL A 72 -2.35 -9.85 0.80
N GLN A 73 -2.91 -10.92 1.38
CA GLN A 73 -2.45 -12.28 1.13
C GLN A 73 -2.55 -12.66 -0.35
N PHE A 74 -3.68 -12.33 -0.98
CA PHE A 74 -3.89 -12.56 -2.41
C PHE A 74 -2.85 -11.83 -3.27
N LEU A 75 -2.60 -10.55 -3.00
CA LEU A 75 -1.64 -9.73 -3.73
C LEU A 75 -0.20 -10.25 -3.56
N LEU A 76 0.16 -10.70 -2.36
CA LEU A 76 1.47 -11.31 -2.09
C LEU A 76 1.67 -12.62 -2.87
N GLN A 77 0.65 -13.48 -2.93
CA GLN A 77 0.71 -14.74 -3.70
C GLN A 77 0.88 -14.48 -5.21
N ASN A 78 0.25 -13.41 -5.71
CA ASN A 78 0.36 -12.99 -7.11
C ASN A 78 1.57 -12.08 -7.40
N LYS A 79 2.48 -11.91 -6.44
CA LYS A 79 3.69 -11.06 -6.55
C LYS A 79 3.39 -9.59 -6.87
N GLN A 80 2.18 -9.12 -6.59
CA GLN A 80 1.77 -7.72 -6.75
C GLN A 80 2.14 -6.91 -5.49
N TYR A 81 3.43 -6.84 -5.20
CA TYR A 81 3.94 -6.32 -3.92
C TYR A 81 3.62 -4.84 -3.69
N GLU A 82 3.67 -3.99 -4.75
CA GLU A 82 3.35 -2.56 -4.63
C GLU A 82 1.90 -2.36 -4.18
N LYS A 83 0.96 -3.08 -4.81
CA LYS A 83 -0.45 -3.03 -4.43
C LYS A 83 -0.68 -3.60 -3.01
N ALA A 84 0.04 -4.65 -2.63
CA ALA A 84 -0.04 -5.19 -1.28
C ALA A 84 0.40 -4.17 -0.23
N VAL A 85 1.48 -3.42 -0.50
CA VAL A 85 1.95 -2.34 0.39
C VAL A 85 0.92 -1.22 0.50
N GLU A 86 0.26 -0.84 -0.59
CA GLU A 86 -0.81 0.17 -0.55
C GLU A 86 -1.97 -0.26 0.36
N VAL A 87 -2.41 -1.51 0.27
CA VAL A 87 -3.46 -2.06 1.15
C VAL A 87 -2.98 -2.15 2.59
N MET A 88 -1.73 -2.54 2.85
CA MET A 88 -1.15 -2.55 4.20
C MET A 88 -1.13 -1.16 4.83
N VAL A 89 -0.82 -0.11 4.05
CA VAL A 89 -0.87 1.29 4.51
C VAL A 89 -2.30 1.70 4.88
N GLN A 90 -3.29 1.31 4.08
CA GLN A 90 -4.70 1.56 4.38
C GLN A 90 -5.17 0.86 5.66
N LEU A 91 -4.63 -0.33 5.95
CA LEU A 91 -4.84 -1.07 7.21
C LEU A 91 -4.12 -0.45 8.41
N GLY A 92 -3.27 0.56 8.20
CA GLY A 92 -2.43 1.12 9.26
C GLY A 92 -1.21 0.27 9.63
N ASN A 93 -0.91 -0.79 8.86
CA ASN A 93 0.22 -1.68 9.07
C ASN A 93 1.51 -1.11 8.45
N PHE A 94 1.90 0.09 8.87
CA PHE A 94 3.03 0.82 8.29
C PHE A 94 4.37 0.11 8.42
N LYS A 95 4.58 -0.66 9.49
CA LYS A 95 5.84 -1.42 9.69
C LYS A 95 5.99 -2.53 8.67
N ASP A 96 4.94 -3.35 8.50
CA ASP A 96 4.95 -4.46 7.56
C ASP A 96 5.04 -3.95 6.12
N ALA A 97 4.34 -2.84 5.82
CA ALA A 97 4.42 -2.15 4.54
C ALA A 97 5.85 -1.69 4.21
N LEU A 98 6.54 -1.09 5.20
CA LEU A 98 7.92 -0.65 5.05
C LEU A 98 8.89 -1.83 4.89
N GLU A 99 8.74 -2.91 5.66
CA GLU A 99 9.57 -4.12 5.52
C GLU A 99 9.42 -4.75 4.14
N MET A 100 8.19 -4.78 3.63
CA MET A 100 7.92 -5.26 2.28
C MET A 100 8.58 -4.39 1.22
N ALA A 101 8.48 -3.07 1.35
CA ALA A 101 9.11 -2.12 0.43
C ALA A 101 10.65 -2.23 0.45
N GLU A 102 11.26 -2.42 1.61
CA GLU A 102 12.69 -2.66 1.76
C GLU A 102 13.12 -3.99 1.12
N LYS A 103 12.38 -5.06 1.41
CA LYS A 103 12.68 -6.42 0.93
C LYS A 103 12.65 -6.51 -0.60
N HIS A 104 11.69 -5.85 -1.22
CA HIS A 104 11.53 -5.87 -2.68
C HIS A 104 12.20 -4.69 -3.38
N ASN A 105 12.94 -3.86 -2.63
CA ASN A 105 13.75 -2.76 -3.12
C ASN A 105 12.96 -1.79 -4.03
N PHE A 106 11.76 -1.41 -3.60
CA PHE A 106 10.91 -0.49 -4.36
C PHE A 106 11.59 0.85 -4.56
N SER A 107 11.40 1.43 -5.75
CA SER A 107 11.81 2.80 -6.00
C SER A 107 10.95 3.75 -5.16
N LEU A 108 11.57 4.42 -4.20
CA LEU A 108 10.90 5.37 -3.33
C LEU A 108 10.68 6.69 -4.08
N LYS A 109 9.51 6.83 -4.69
CA LYS A 109 9.00 8.15 -5.09
C LYS A 109 8.48 8.89 -3.87
N GLU A 110 8.55 10.22 -3.89
CA GLU A 110 8.12 11.06 -2.76
C GLU A 110 6.69 10.75 -2.29
N GLU A 111 5.75 10.66 -3.24
CA GLU A 111 4.34 10.33 -2.93
C GLU A 111 4.18 8.99 -2.20
N PHE A 112 4.90 7.97 -2.66
CA PHE A 112 4.86 6.65 -2.06
C PHE A 112 5.51 6.64 -0.67
N ALA A 113 6.66 7.30 -0.51
CA ALA A 113 7.33 7.43 0.77
C ALA A 113 6.46 8.16 1.82
N MET A 114 5.73 9.19 1.39
CA MET A 114 4.83 9.93 2.29
C MET A 114 3.61 9.11 2.71
N LYS A 115 3.09 8.26 1.85
CA LYS A 115 2.01 7.31 2.20
C LYS A 115 2.44 6.28 3.25
N LEU A 116 3.71 5.85 3.23
CA LEU A 116 4.28 4.91 4.20
C LEU A 116 4.48 5.50 5.60
N ILE A 117 4.43 6.82 5.74
CA ILE A 117 4.61 7.48 7.04
C ILE A 117 3.25 7.56 7.74
N PRO A 118 3.12 7.04 8.97
CA PRO A 118 1.89 7.20 9.74
C PRO A 118 1.47 8.67 9.85
N PRO A 119 0.16 8.98 9.83
CA PRO A 119 -0.32 10.34 10.04
C PRO A 119 0.15 10.89 11.40
N MET A 120 0.14 12.22 11.53
CA MET A 120 0.40 12.82 12.84
C MET A 120 -0.65 12.33 13.85
N PRO A 121 -0.22 11.91 15.05
CA PRO A 121 -1.19 11.53 16.06
C PRO A 121 -2.06 12.72 16.46
N ALA A 122 -3.36 12.48 16.61
CA ALA A 122 -4.31 13.52 17.03
C ALA A 122 -3.98 14.08 18.42
N ASN A 123 -3.41 13.23 19.29
CA ASN A 123 -2.88 13.65 20.58
C ASN A 123 -1.37 13.82 20.49
N PRO A 124 -0.82 15.06 20.63
CA PRO A 124 0.63 15.31 20.60
C PRO A 124 1.42 14.56 21.68
N ASN A 125 0.74 14.19 22.78
CA ASN A 125 1.35 13.46 23.90
C ASN A 125 1.38 11.94 23.68
N ASP A 126 0.88 11.42 22.56
CA ASP A 126 1.01 9.99 22.21
C ASP A 126 2.45 9.70 21.78
N ALA A 127 3.30 9.51 22.79
CA ALA A 127 4.73 9.26 22.61
C ALA A 127 5.00 8.02 21.76
N LEU A 128 4.14 6.99 21.84
CA LEU A 128 4.32 5.73 21.12
C LEU A 128 4.12 5.94 19.62
N LYS A 129 3.01 6.55 19.20
CA LYS A 129 2.74 6.84 17.79
C LYS A 129 3.72 7.85 17.20
N THR A 130 4.10 8.85 17.99
CA THR A 130 5.11 9.82 17.60
C THR A 130 6.46 9.16 17.36
N LYS A 131 6.87 8.22 18.22
CA LYS A 131 8.09 7.44 18.07
C LYS A 131 8.03 6.54 16.83
N GLU A 132 6.95 5.82 16.65
CA GLU A 132 6.74 4.95 15.48
C GLU A 132 6.85 5.74 14.16
N ARG A 133 6.20 6.90 14.06
CA ARG A 133 6.31 7.80 12.92
C ARG A 133 7.76 8.22 12.64
N LYS A 134 8.49 8.60 13.67
CA LYS A 134 9.91 8.99 13.55
C LYS A 134 10.78 7.83 13.09
N ASP A 135 10.59 6.65 13.66
CA ASP A 135 11.37 5.45 13.33
C ASP A 135 11.14 5.03 11.86
N ILE A 136 9.89 5.05 11.39
CA ILE A 136 9.56 4.77 9.98
C ILE A 136 10.18 5.83 9.07
N ALA A 137 10.04 7.11 9.37
CA ALA A 137 10.64 8.17 8.59
C ALA A 137 12.18 8.06 8.53
N LEU A 138 12.82 7.66 9.64
CA LEU A 138 14.26 7.43 9.69
C LEU A 138 14.71 6.26 8.81
N ARG A 139 13.94 5.15 8.78
CA ARG A 139 14.23 3.99 7.92
C ARG A 139 14.08 4.38 6.45
N LEU A 140 12.98 5.06 6.09
CA LEU A 140 12.75 5.57 4.73
C LEU A 140 13.85 6.55 4.28
N ALA A 141 14.31 7.45 5.17
CA ALA A 141 15.40 8.37 4.87
C ALA A 141 16.71 7.63 4.53
N LYS A 142 17.02 6.56 5.26
CA LYS A 142 18.19 5.72 4.96
C LYS A 142 18.04 5.02 3.62
N LEU A 143 16.83 4.53 3.29
CA LEU A 143 16.55 3.85 2.04
C LEU A 143 16.63 4.81 0.86
N SER A 144 16.01 6.00 0.93
CA SER A 144 16.13 7.06 -0.10
C SER A 144 17.59 7.44 -0.36
N LYS A 145 18.37 7.64 0.71
CA LYS A 145 19.79 7.91 0.59
C LYS A 145 20.55 6.79 -0.12
N LYS A 146 20.22 5.51 0.16
CA LYS A 146 20.82 4.34 -0.50
C LYS A 146 20.46 4.31 -1.99
N GLN A 147 19.27 4.76 -2.36
CA GLN A 147 18.79 4.86 -3.74
C GLN A 147 19.32 6.11 -4.48
N GLY A 148 20.05 6.99 -3.79
CA GLY A 148 20.63 8.21 -4.37
C GLY A 148 19.69 9.43 -4.34
N ASP A 149 18.46 9.30 -3.84
CA ASP A 149 17.56 10.43 -3.66
C ASP A 149 17.86 11.15 -2.35
N PHE A 150 18.83 12.06 -2.41
CA PHE A 150 19.29 12.82 -1.25
C PHE A 150 18.28 13.89 -0.82
N ILE A 151 17.47 14.41 -1.75
CA ILE A 151 16.47 15.45 -1.47
C ILE A 151 15.33 14.82 -0.65
N LEU A 152 14.77 13.71 -1.11
CA LEU A 152 13.77 12.97 -0.36
C LEU A 152 14.33 12.49 0.97
N GLY A 153 15.56 11.99 0.99
CA GLY A 153 16.27 11.59 2.21
C GLY A 153 16.32 12.72 3.24
N ALA A 154 16.63 13.95 2.83
CA ALA A 154 16.66 15.10 3.71
C ALA A 154 15.29 15.47 4.29
N LYS A 155 14.24 15.49 3.45
CA LYS A 155 12.84 15.69 3.90
C LYS A 155 12.45 14.67 4.97
N LEU A 156 12.76 13.41 4.75
CA LEU A 156 12.44 12.31 5.67
C LEU A 156 13.24 12.39 6.98
N TYR A 157 14.52 12.81 6.93
CA TYR A 157 15.31 13.08 8.13
C TYR A 157 14.72 14.23 8.95
N THR A 158 14.14 15.25 8.31
CA THR A 158 13.43 16.34 9.01
C THR A 158 12.21 15.81 9.76
N ILE A 159 11.41 14.95 9.13
CA ILE A 159 10.24 14.32 9.75
C ILE A 159 10.64 13.47 10.96
N SER A 160 11.80 12.80 10.89
CA SER A 160 12.34 12.02 12.01
C SER A 160 13.04 12.87 13.10
N ASN A 161 13.07 14.21 12.93
CA ASN A 161 13.79 15.16 13.79
C ASN A 161 15.31 15.02 13.78
N GLU A 162 15.87 14.46 12.71
CA GLU A 162 17.31 14.27 12.50
C GLU A 162 17.89 15.33 11.57
N LYS A 163 17.73 16.63 11.94
CA LYS A 163 18.08 17.79 11.11
C LYS A 163 19.53 17.76 10.60
N ILE A 164 20.49 17.37 11.44
CA ILE A 164 21.91 17.29 11.05
C ILE A 164 22.13 16.26 9.94
N LYS A 165 21.43 15.11 10.00
CA LYS A 165 21.51 14.08 8.96
C LYS A 165 20.84 14.57 7.66
N GLY A 166 19.75 15.31 7.78
CA GLY A 166 19.07 15.95 6.65
C GLY A 166 19.99 16.93 5.93
N MET A 167 20.63 17.82 6.66
CA MET A 167 21.60 18.75 6.08
C MET A 167 22.75 18.03 5.37
N LYS A 168 23.33 16.98 5.99
CA LYS A 168 24.37 16.17 5.35
C LYS A 168 23.89 15.47 4.06
N CYS A 169 22.61 15.14 3.97
CA CYS A 169 22.02 14.63 2.73
C CYS A 169 21.93 15.70 1.65
N LEU A 170 21.45 16.90 1.98
CA LEU A 170 21.35 18.01 1.05
C LEU A 170 22.71 18.44 0.49
N LEU A 171 23.73 18.49 1.33
CA LEU A 171 25.10 18.78 0.89
C LEU A 171 25.62 17.75 -0.14
N LYS A 172 25.11 16.50 -0.10
CA LYS A 172 25.45 15.48 -1.09
C LYS A 172 24.65 15.58 -2.37
N SER A 173 23.48 16.20 -2.36
CA SER A 173 22.66 16.42 -3.57
C SER A 173 23.23 17.46 -4.50
N ALA A 174 24.19 18.28 -4.02
CA ALA A 174 24.74 19.44 -4.73
C ALA A 174 23.68 20.51 -5.11
N ASP A 175 22.48 20.45 -4.57
CA ASP A 175 21.43 21.45 -4.78
C ASP A 175 21.57 22.59 -3.77
N VAL A 176 22.34 23.59 -4.16
CA VAL A 176 22.65 24.78 -3.34
C VAL A 176 21.39 25.53 -2.90
N LYS A 177 20.36 25.61 -3.75
CA LYS A 177 19.10 26.31 -3.42
C LYS A 177 18.37 25.63 -2.26
N GLN A 178 18.31 24.31 -2.28
CA GLN A 178 17.67 23.56 -1.20
C GLN A 178 18.50 23.55 0.08
N VAL A 179 19.82 23.58 -0.01
CA VAL A 179 20.68 23.73 1.17
C VAL A 179 20.40 25.05 1.88
N ILE A 180 20.30 26.15 1.13
CA ILE A 180 20.02 27.49 1.69
C ILE A 180 18.63 27.56 2.32
N SER A 181 17.62 26.97 1.69
CA SER A 181 16.24 26.99 2.21
C SER A 181 16.04 26.11 3.44
N PHE A 182 16.96 25.16 3.69
CA PHE A 182 16.90 24.24 4.81
C PHE A 182 17.62 24.76 6.06
N ALA A 183 18.60 25.66 5.89
CA ALA A 183 19.41 26.22 6.96
C ALA A 183 18.63 27.25 7.79
#